data_ca08d7da3be94e1a5577bf782cd353e9
#
_entry.id   ca08d7da3be94e1a5577bf782cd353e9
#
_cell.length_a   1.000
_cell.length_b   1.000
_cell.length_c   1.000
_cell.angle_alpha   90.00
_cell.angle_beta   90.00
_cell.angle_gamma   90.00
#
_symmetry.space_group_name_H-M   'P 1'
#
loop_
_entity.id
_entity.type
_entity.pdbx_description
1 polymer ?
#
loop_
_entity_poly.entity_id
_entity_poly.type
_entity_poly.pdbx_seq_one_letter_code
_entity_poly.pdbx_strand_id
1 'polypeptide(L)'
;MCNRLIAFLPICAAAVLAQPAISPPSVGMVRDSGGSVQAVNGIAGNFLLADTGISNAVSAAFSGSAGLIKTDTELLVLDASYQIVARFDAPTGPALFAFDGAGAPALAYYSGTLFRFHGGNLEPVNWSGDAVAIALAGRRSAAIVVRRGDQLWKVRLSLAGGEIENEGLLAGVSGPAALLSDGAVVFIDANDVVVRDGTGAERRVAAGIAVDYFEHLGKGWLAIREAAGGRLFALRVRPDGLDLYQVPEVEQ
;
A
#
# COMPACT_ATOMS: atom_id res chain seq x y z
N MET A 1 55.85 19.44 59.85
CA MET A 1 54.39 19.13 59.71
C MET A 1 53.94 19.80 58.42
N CYS A 2 53.80 19.04 57.33
CA CYS A 2 53.42 19.57 56.00
C CYS A 2 51.96 19.13 55.72
N ASN A 3 51.01 20.05 55.79
CA ASN A 3 49.59 19.82 55.44
C ASN A 3 49.46 19.96 53.93
N ARG A 4 49.13 18.84 53.24
CA ARG A 4 48.72 18.86 51.83
C ARG A 4 47.21 19.00 51.74
N LEU A 5 46.76 20.14 51.25
CA LEU A 5 45.38 20.39 50.86
C LEU A 5 45.14 19.71 49.49
N ILE A 6 44.24 18.71 49.47
CA ILE A 6 43.75 18.11 48.23
C ILE A 6 42.47 18.83 47.84
N ALA A 7 42.52 19.57 46.75
CA ALA A 7 41.36 20.25 46.16
C ALA A 7 40.57 19.22 45.28
N PHE A 8 39.38 18.89 45.67
CA PHE A 8 38.42 18.14 44.79
C PHE A 8 37.74 19.11 43.86
N LEU A 9 38.00 18.96 42.55
CA LEU A 9 37.23 19.59 41.49
C LEU A 9 35.99 18.72 41.22
N PRO A 10 34.76 19.26 41.32
CA PRO A 10 33.58 18.54 40.84
C PRO A 10 33.49 18.61 39.31
N ILE A 11 33.61 17.48 38.65
CA ILE A 11 33.33 17.36 37.20
C ILE A 11 31.82 17.36 37.07
N CYS A 12 31.24 18.49 36.66
CA CYS A 12 29.87 18.57 36.21
C CYS A 12 29.77 17.90 34.84
N ALA A 13 29.35 16.61 34.79
CA ALA A 13 28.96 15.95 33.57
C ALA A 13 27.61 16.58 33.13
N ALA A 14 27.67 17.48 32.13
CA ALA A 14 26.47 17.96 31.44
C ALA A 14 25.92 16.79 30.63
N ALA A 15 24.85 16.15 31.11
CA ALA A 15 24.04 15.24 30.33
C ALA A 15 23.37 16.04 29.22
N VAL A 16 23.89 15.98 28.01
CA VAL A 16 23.22 16.46 26.81
C VAL A 16 22.01 15.53 26.61
N LEU A 17 20.84 15.96 27.07
CA LEU A 17 19.59 15.33 26.73
C LEU A 17 19.40 15.54 25.22
N ALA A 18 19.70 14.52 24.45
CA ALA A 18 19.35 14.48 23.03
C ALA A 18 17.83 14.64 22.95
N GLN A 19 17.36 15.79 22.49
CA GLN A 19 15.93 15.95 22.19
C GLN A 19 15.59 14.92 21.14
N PRO A 20 14.51 14.12 21.35
CA PRO A 20 14.05 13.21 20.31
C PRO A 20 13.78 14.03 19.06
N ALA A 21 14.42 13.67 17.95
CA ALA A 21 14.18 14.31 16.67
C ALA A 21 12.69 14.12 16.34
N ILE A 22 11.97 15.21 16.10
CA ILE A 22 10.58 15.16 15.64
C ILE A 22 10.63 14.66 14.22
N SER A 23 10.32 13.39 14.03
CA SER A 23 10.19 12.80 12.69
C SER A 23 8.85 13.21 12.10
N PRO A 24 8.80 13.60 10.80
CA PRO A 24 7.54 13.86 10.13
C PRO A 24 6.68 12.57 10.14
N PRO A 25 5.34 12.70 10.22
CA PRO A 25 4.47 11.53 10.21
C PRO A 25 4.65 10.74 8.92
N SER A 26 4.72 9.41 9.02
CA SER A 26 4.77 8.54 7.86
C SER A 26 3.38 8.41 7.24
N VAL A 27 3.28 8.62 5.94
CA VAL A 27 2.07 8.41 5.13
C VAL A 27 2.08 7.01 4.53
N GLY A 28 3.25 6.55 4.07
CA GLY A 28 3.40 5.24 3.49
C GLY A 28 4.62 5.12 2.59
N MET A 29 4.51 4.31 1.54
CA MET A 29 5.55 4.20 0.52
C MET A 29 4.97 4.14 -0.88
N VAL A 30 5.74 4.62 -1.84
CA VAL A 30 5.41 4.59 -3.27
C VAL A 30 6.57 4.02 -4.06
N ARG A 31 6.26 3.49 -5.21
CA ARG A 31 7.23 3.08 -6.21
C ARG A 31 7.33 4.17 -7.28
N ASP A 32 8.53 4.59 -7.65
CA ASP A 32 8.74 5.46 -8.81
C ASP A 32 8.69 4.69 -10.15
N SER A 33 8.84 5.38 -11.26
CA SER A 33 8.83 4.76 -12.59
C SER A 33 10.04 3.87 -12.86
N GLY A 34 11.15 4.08 -12.14
CA GLY A 34 12.37 3.28 -12.23
C GLY A 34 12.36 2.04 -11.33
N GLY A 35 11.29 1.85 -10.53
CA GLY A 35 11.16 0.73 -9.59
C GLY A 35 11.88 0.97 -8.27
N SER A 36 12.34 2.19 -7.96
CA SER A 36 12.83 2.52 -6.63
C SER A 36 11.67 2.81 -5.69
N VAL A 37 11.77 2.33 -4.46
CA VAL A 37 10.74 2.53 -3.43
C VAL A 37 11.10 3.70 -2.54
N GLN A 38 10.18 4.66 -2.43
CA GLN A 38 10.34 5.88 -1.65
C GLN A 38 9.37 5.86 -0.46
N ALA A 39 9.85 6.16 0.73
CA ALA A 39 9.00 6.45 1.87
C ALA A 39 8.38 7.84 1.71
N VAL A 40 7.07 7.93 1.89
CA VAL A 40 6.31 9.20 1.84
C VAL A 40 6.04 9.64 3.26
N ASN A 41 6.61 10.78 3.63
CA ASN A 41 6.48 11.38 4.94
C ASN A 41 5.81 12.76 4.83
N GLY A 42 5.30 13.28 5.93
CA GLY A 42 4.73 14.63 6.00
C GLY A 42 3.23 14.66 6.20
N ILE A 43 2.62 15.76 5.83
CA ILE A 43 1.17 15.99 5.92
C ILE A 43 0.58 16.17 4.52
N ALA A 44 -0.73 16.00 4.44
CA ALA A 44 -1.48 16.15 3.18
C ALA A 44 -1.12 17.48 2.46
N GLY A 45 -0.67 17.37 1.21
CA GLY A 45 -0.24 18.50 0.39
C GLY A 45 1.19 18.99 0.63
N ASN A 46 1.93 18.42 1.61
CA ASN A 46 3.34 18.72 1.83
C ASN A 46 4.09 17.42 2.15
N PHE A 47 4.33 16.64 1.09
CA PHE A 47 5.02 15.35 1.19
C PHE A 47 6.54 15.52 1.00
N LEU A 48 7.27 14.73 1.77
CA LEU A 48 8.72 14.54 1.65
C LEU A 48 8.96 13.09 1.26
N LEU A 49 9.77 12.88 0.25
CA LEU A 49 10.20 11.55 -0.18
C LEU A 49 11.56 11.23 0.44
N ALA A 50 11.72 10.00 0.88
CA ALA A 50 12.99 9.48 1.39
C ALA A 50 13.25 8.12 0.74
N ASP A 51 14.47 7.93 0.23
CA ASP A 51 14.87 6.67 -0.36
C ASP A 51 14.90 5.56 0.70
N THR A 52 14.31 4.42 0.38
CA THR A 52 14.34 3.23 1.24
C THR A 52 15.52 2.30 0.93
N GLY A 53 16.28 2.57 -0.13
CA GLY A 53 17.33 1.68 -0.64
C GLY A 53 16.81 0.43 -1.36
N ILE A 54 15.49 0.31 -1.56
CA ILE A 54 14.88 -0.82 -2.26
C ILE A 54 14.63 -0.43 -3.71
N SER A 55 15.13 -1.22 -4.63
CA SER A 55 15.03 -1.01 -6.08
C SER A 55 14.45 -2.23 -6.80
N ASN A 56 14.18 -2.07 -8.10
CA ASN A 56 13.61 -3.11 -8.96
C ASN A 56 12.21 -3.61 -8.52
N ALA A 57 11.48 -2.76 -7.81
CA ALA A 57 10.10 -3.05 -7.45
C ALA A 57 9.20 -2.96 -8.68
N VAL A 58 8.42 -4.01 -8.93
CA VAL A 58 7.37 -4.04 -9.96
C VAL A 58 5.98 -3.77 -9.39
N SER A 59 5.80 -3.98 -8.08
CA SER A 59 4.61 -3.56 -7.32
C SER A 59 4.99 -3.29 -5.87
N ALA A 60 4.31 -2.35 -5.23
CA ALA A 60 4.51 -2.02 -3.83
C ALA A 60 3.18 -1.68 -3.16
N ALA A 61 3.05 -2.03 -1.88
CA ALA A 61 1.92 -1.62 -1.06
C ALA A 61 2.33 -1.49 0.41
N PHE A 62 1.72 -0.55 1.12
CA PHE A 62 2.00 -0.30 2.52
C PHE A 62 0.72 -0.06 3.32
N SER A 63 0.65 -0.58 4.55
CA SER A 63 -0.52 -0.45 5.43
C SER A 63 -0.35 0.58 6.54
N GLY A 64 0.87 1.09 6.72
CA GLY A 64 1.28 1.90 7.88
C GLY A 64 1.98 1.08 8.97
N SER A 65 1.82 -0.24 9.00
CA SER A 65 2.51 -1.14 9.95
C SER A 65 3.35 -2.20 9.25
N ALA A 66 3.10 -2.47 7.97
CA ALA A 66 3.86 -3.40 7.16
C ALA A 66 3.85 -2.99 5.69
N GLY A 67 4.87 -3.41 4.96
CA GLY A 67 4.98 -3.24 3.52
C GLY A 67 5.09 -4.56 2.79
N LEU A 68 4.63 -4.59 1.55
CA LEU A 68 4.80 -5.69 0.61
C LEU A 68 5.36 -5.13 -0.69
N ILE A 69 6.45 -5.70 -1.16
CA ILE A 69 7.10 -5.30 -2.41
C ILE A 69 7.33 -6.54 -3.26
N LYS A 70 6.91 -6.49 -4.51
CA LYS A 70 7.27 -7.49 -5.51
C LYS A 70 8.39 -6.95 -6.37
N THR A 71 9.49 -7.67 -6.44
CA THR A 71 10.55 -7.50 -7.43
C THR A 71 10.38 -8.51 -8.56
N ASP A 72 11.29 -8.59 -9.50
CA ASP A 72 11.19 -9.60 -10.57
C ASP A 72 11.21 -11.04 -10.04
N THR A 73 11.95 -11.31 -8.97
CA THR A 73 12.21 -12.68 -8.49
C THR A 73 11.72 -12.94 -7.07
N GLU A 74 11.37 -11.90 -6.30
CA GLU A 74 11.06 -12.03 -4.88
C GLU A 74 9.80 -11.24 -4.50
N LEU A 75 9.13 -11.71 -3.46
CA LEU A 75 8.18 -10.96 -2.66
C LEU A 75 8.84 -10.64 -1.31
N LEU A 76 8.97 -9.36 -1.02
CA LEU A 76 9.56 -8.83 0.20
C LEU A 76 8.47 -8.40 1.16
N VAL A 77 8.63 -8.73 2.44
CA VAL A 77 7.80 -8.22 3.54
C VAL A 77 8.63 -7.24 4.36
N LEU A 78 8.08 -6.07 4.61
CA LEU A 78 8.71 -5.01 5.39
C LEU A 78 7.93 -4.77 6.69
N ASP A 79 8.66 -4.32 7.70
CA ASP A 79 8.07 -3.78 8.92
C ASP A 79 7.69 -2.28 8.76
N ALA A 80 7.19 -1.68 9.85
CA ALA A 80 6.82 -0.26 9.90
C ALA A 80 8.00 0.72 9.69
N SER A 81 9.23 0.23 9.83
CA SER A 81 10.46 1.00 9.63
C SER A 81 11.09 0.77 8.25
N TYR A 82 10.33 0.14 7.35
CA TYR A 82 10.74 -0.24 5.99
C TYR A 82 11.90 -1.26 5.94
N GLN A 83 12.17 -1.97 7.04
CA GLN A 83 13.18 -3.02 7.06
C GLN A 83 12.59 -4.34 6.54
N ILE A 84 13.37 -5.05 5.70
CA ILE A 84 12.95 -6.34 5.17
C ILE A 84 13.00 -7.38 6.28
N VAL A 85 11.83 -7.95 6.63
CA VAL A 85 11.68 -8.96 7.69
C VAL A 85 11.44 -10.38 7.15
N ALA A 86 11.01 -10.51 5.89
CA ALA A 86 10.88 -11.79 5.22
C ALA A 86 11.04 -11.65 3.70
N ARG A 87 11.43 -12.77 3.05
CA ARG A 87 11.58 -12.90 1.60
C ARG A 87 10.97 -14.21 1.15
N PHE A 88 10.29 -14.20 0.02
CA PHE A 88 9.73 -15.37 -0.63
C PHE A 88 10.10 -15.34 -2.10
N ASP A 89 10.51 -16.47 -2.66
CA ASP A 89 10.70 -16.59 -4.10
C ASP A 89 9.36 -16.38 -4.83
N ALA A 90 9.39 -15.59 -5.87
CA ALA A 90 8.18 -15.30 -6.63
C ALA A 90 8.53 -15.07 -8.12
N PRO A 91 7.75 -15.64 -9.07
CA PRO A 91 8.00 -15.49 -10.49
C PRO A 91 7.86 -14.03 -10.94
N THR A 92 8.40 -13.70 -12.12
CA THR A 92 8.33 -12.35 -12.70
C THR A 92 6.89 -11.88 -12.89
N GLY A 93 6.71 -10.57 -12.88
CA GLY A 93 5.44 -9.89 -13.09
C GLY A 93 4.91 -9.15 -11.85
N PRO A 94 3.87 -8.32 -12.05
CA PRO A 94 3.28 -7.53 -11.00
C PRO A 94 2.51 -8.37 -9.99
N ALA A 95 2.29 -7.78 -8.81
CA ALA A 95 1.47 -8.36 -7.76
C ALA A 95 0.42 -7.38 -7.25
N LEU A 96 -0.69 -7.92 -6.72
CA LEU A 96 -1.66 -7.19 -5.93
C LEU A 96 -1.51 -7.62 -4.47
N PHE A 97 -1.77 -6.70 -3.56
CA PHE A 97 -1.59 -6.92 -2.14
C PHE A 97 -2.81 -6.50 -1.33
N ALA A 98 -3.05 -7.20 -0.24
CA ALA A 98 -4.03 -6.78 0.75
C ALA A 98 -3.50 -7.01 2.17
N PHE A 99 -3.95 -6.15 3.08
CA PHE A 99 -3.62 -6.18 4.49
C PHE A 99 -4.87 -6.46 5.32
N ASP A 100 -4.69 -6.96 6.52
CA ASP A 100 -5.78 -7.10 7.48
C ASP A 100 -6.11 -5.76 8.18
N GLY A 101 -7.11 -5.77 9.06
CA GLY A 101 -7.53 -4.58 9.78
C GLY A 101 -6.49 -4.02 10.75
N ALA A 102 -5.47 -4.80 11.12
CA ALA A 102 -4.32 -4.39 11.92
C ALA A 102 -3.15 -3.90 11.05
N GLY A 103 -3.26 -4.06 9.72
CA GLY A 103 -2.23 -3.70 8.76
C GLY A 103 -1.17 -4.78 8.54
N ALA A 104 -1.36 -6.00 9.04
CA ALA A 104 -0.46 -7.10 8.72
C ALA A 104 -0.72 -7.64 7.30
N PRO A 105 0.31 -8.16 6.59
CA PRO A 105 0.13 -8.81 5.31
C PRO A 105 -0.93 -9.92 5.39
N ALA A 106 -1.91 -9.89 4.50
CA ALA A 106 -3.01 -10.85 4.48
C ALA A 106 -3.06 -11.65 3.19
N LEU A 107 -3.00 -10.99 2.05
CA LEU A 107 -3.10 -11.63 0.74
C LEU A 107 -2.06 -11.06 -0.22
N ALA A 108 -1.60 -11.91 -1.13
CA ALA A 108 -0.85 -11.54 -2.32
C ALA A 108 -1.44 -12.28 -3.52
N TYR A 109 -1.51 -11.60 -4.67
CA TYR A 109 -1.88 -12.22 -5.93
C TYR A 109 -0.83 -11.90 -6.97
N TYR A 110 -0.26 -12.92 -7.59
CA TYR A 110 0.70 -12.80 -8.69
C TYR A 110 0.69 -14.07 -9.54
N SER A 111 1.04 -13.94 -10.81
CA SER A 111 1.07 -15.06 -11.78
C SER A 111 -0.21 -15.88 -11.81
N GLY A 112 -1.37 -15.23 -11.67
CA GLY A 112 -2.68 -15.89 -11.73
C GLY A 112 -3.10 -16.65 -10.47
N THR A 113 -2.28 -16.64 -9.41
CA THR A 113 -2.53 -17.37 -8.16
C THR A 113 -2.72 -16.43 -6.99
N LEU A 114 -3.76 -16.67 -6.19
CA LEU A 114 -3.98 -15.99 -4.92
C LEU A 114 -3.28 -16.75 -3.80
N PHE A 115 -2.56 -16.02 -2.95
CA PHE A 115 -1.91 -16.54 -1.75
C PHE A 115 -2.44 -15.84 -0.52
N ARG A 116 -2.49 -16.54 0.60
CA ARG A 116 -2.72 -15.95 1.92
C ARG A 116 -1.46 -16.04 2.76
N PHE A 117 -1.23 -15.03 3.59
CA PHE A 117 -0.22 -15.08 4.64
C PHE A 117 -0.80 -15.81 5.85
N HIS A 118 -0.14 -16.88 6.28
CA HIS A 118 -0.53 -17.65 7.45
C HIS A 118 0.70 -18.19 8.18
N GLY A 119 0.83 -17.87 9.48
CA GLY A 119 1.94 -18.36 10.30
C GLY A 119 3.34 -17.97 9.77
N GLY A 120 3.48 -16.83 9.08
CA GLY A 120 4.74 -16.40 8.47
C GLY A 120 5.04 -17.05 7.11
N ASN A 121 4.12 -17.82 6.55
CA ASN A 121 4.25 -18.48 5.25
C ASN A 121 3.23 -17.94 4.24
N LEU A 122 3.51 -18.16 2.95
CA LEU A 122 2.58 -17.95 1.85
C LEU A 122 1.94 -19.30 1.46
N GLU A 123 0.62 -19.39 1.64
CA GLU A 123 -0.15 -20.58 1.29
C GLU A 123 -1.03 -20.26 0.08
N PRO A 124 -0.98 -21.08 -1.00
CA PRO A 124 -1.86 -20.87 -2.14
C PRO A 124 -3.31 -21.15 -1.76
N VAL A 125 -4.20 -20.29 -2.24
CA VAL A 125 -5.66 -20.50 -2.21
C VAL A 125 -6.05 -21.19 -3.49
N ASN A 126 -6.91 -22.21 -3.43
CA ASN A 126 -7.38 -22.96 -4.60
C ASN A 126 -8.35 -22.13 -5.44
N TRP A 127 -7.85 -21.04 -5.99
CA TRP A 127 -8.58 -20.13 -6.87
C TRP A 127 -7.64 -19.55 -7.92
N SER A 128 -8.15 -19.41 -9.14
CA SER A 128 -7.45 -18.77 -10.25
C SER A 128 -8.42 -17.86 -11.02
N GLY A 129 -7.90 -16.78 -11.55
CA GLY A 129 -8.68 -15.82 -12.33
C GLY A 129 -7.85 -14.57 -12.60
N ASP A 130 -8.30 -13.70 -13.49
CA ASP A 130 -7.64 -12.43 -13.80
C ASP A 130 -8.06 -11.37 -12.77
N ALA A 131 -7.35 -11.31 -11.63
CA ALA A 131 -7.61 -10.32 -10.60
C ALA A 131 -6.99 -8.97 -10.98
N VAL A 132 -7.77 -7.89 -10.80
CA VAL A 132 -7.31 -6.50 -10.95
C VAL A 132 -7.25 -5.75 -9.62
N ALA A 133 -7.91 -6.25 -8.57
CA ALA A 133 -7.79 -5.74 -7.21
C ALA A 133 -8.17 -6.83 -6.21
N ILE A 134 -7.55 -6.79 -5.03
CA ILE A 134 -7.84 -7.72 -3.93
C ILE A 134 -7.94 -6.97 -2.61
N ALA A 135 -8.80 -7.46 -1.71
CA ALA A 135 -8.88 -7.01 -0.32
C ALA A 135 -9.27 -8.18 0.58
N LEU A 136 -8.95 -8.10 1.86
CA LEU A 136 -9.46 -9.05 2.85
C LEU A 136 -10.90 -8.66 3.22
N ALA A 137 -11.84 -9.60 3.11
CA ALA A 137 -13.26 -9.41 3.45
C ALA A 137 -13.63 -10.17 4.73
N GLY A 138 -13.11 -9.68 5.86
CA GLY A 138 -13.16 -10.39 7.14
C GLY A 138 -12.04 -11.44 7.26
N ARG A 139 -12.13 -12.33 8.24
CA ARG A 139 -11.02 -13.25 8.58
C ARG A 139 -10.90 -14.47 7.64
N ARG A 140 -11.95 -14.79 6.91
CA ARG A 140 -12.05 -16.07 6.16
C ARG A 140 -12.38 -15.89 4.68
N SER A 141 -12.57 -14.68 4.21
CA SER A 141 -12.94 -14.40 2.83
C SER A 141 -12.08 -13.30 2.24
N ALA A 142 -11.86 -13.35 0.94
CA ALA A 142 -11.31 -12.29 0.13
C ALA A 142 -12.40 -11.61 -0.69
N ALA A 143 -12.29 -10.31 -0.90
CA ALA A 143 -12.97 -9.61 -1.97
C ALA A 143 -11.99 -9.42 -3.12
N ILE A 144 -12.39 -9.74 -4.32
CA ILE A 144 -11.55 -9.69 -5.51
C ILE A 144 -12.33 -8.98 -6.61
N VAL A 145 -11.73 -8.04 -7.31
CA VAL A 145 -12.24 -7.56 -8.59
C VAL A 145 -11.55 -8.38 -9.67
N VAL A 146 -12.34 -9.07 -10.46
CA VAL A 146 -11.87 -9.93 -11.56
C VAL A 146 -12.31 -9.36 -12.90
N ARG A 147 -11.45 -9.50 -13.90
CA ARG A 147 -11.77 -9.18 -15.29
C ARG A 147 -12.34 -10.42 -15.99
N ARG A 148 -13.50 -10.25 -16.64
CA ARG A 148 -14.11 -11.26 -17.51
C ARG A 148 -14.50 -10.59 -18.83
N GLY A 149 -13.68 -10.75 -19.85
CA GLY A 149 -13.78 -9.96 -21.08
C GLY A 149 -13.58 -8.48 -20.78
N ASP A 150 -14.50 -7.63 -21.24
CA ASP A 150 -14.46 -6.18 -21.01
C ASP A 150 -15.14 -5.72 -19.71
N GLN A 151 -15.61 -6.67 -18.90
CA GLN A 151 -16.36 -6.37 -17.67
C GLN A 151 -15.54 -6.68 -16.43
N LEU A 152 -15.79 -5.90 -15.38
CA LEU A 152 -15.26 -6.14 -14.05
C LEU A 152 -16.35 -6.68 -13.13
N TRP A 153 -16.00 -7.71 -12.38
CA TRP A 153 -16.87 -8.38 -11.43
C TRP A 153 -16.26 -8.33 -10.04
N LYS A 154 -17.05 -8.02 -9.04
CA LYS A 154 -16.65 -8.16 -7.64
C LYS A 154 -17.06 -9.54 -7.15
N VAL A 155 -16.08 -10.31 -6.73
CA VAL A 155 -16.24 -11.69 -6.24
C VAL A 155 -15.85 -11.74 -4.78
N ARG A 156 -16.67 -12.40 -3.96
CA ARG A 156 -16.31 -12.79 -2.60
C ARG A 156 -15.92 -14.26 -2.61
N LEU A 157 -14.74 -14.55 -2.08
CA LEU A 157 -14.12 -15.87 -2.13
C LEU A 157 -13.82 -16.38 -0.73
N SER A 158 -14.14 -17.64 -0.43
CA SER A 158 -13.69 -18.35 0.77
C SER A 158 -12.18 -18.63 0.69
N LEU A 159 -11.43 -18.23 1.73
CA LEU A 159 -9.99 -18.50 1.79
C LEU A 159 -9.66 -19.93 2.24
N ALA A 160 -10.64 -20.69 2.71
CA ALA A 160 -10.43 -22.07 3.14
C ALA A 160 -10.39 -23.05 1.97
N GLY A 161 -11.28 -22.89 0.98
CA GLY A 161 -11.43 -23.81 -0.14
C GLY A 161 -11.34 -23.17 -1.50
N GLY A 162 -11.38 -21.85 -1.60
CA GLY A 162 -11.38 -21.14 -2.88
C GLY A 162 -12.74 -21.05 -3.55
N GLU A 163 -13.84 -21.40 -2.83
CA GLU A 163 -15.18 -21.32 -3.38
C GLU A 163 -15.68 -19.88 -3.46
N ILE A 164 -16.38 -19.55 -4.53
CA ILE A 164 -17.05 -18.26 -4.70
C ILE A 164 -18.32 -18.25 -3.83
N GLU A 165 -18.33 -17.37 -2.82
CA GLU A 165 -19.47 -17.17 -1.91
C GLU A 165 -20.54 -16.25 -2.53
N ASN A 166 -20.10 -15.24 -3.28
CA ASN A 166 -20.96 -14.26 -3.94
C ASN A 166 -20.22 -13.59 -5.08
N GLU A 167 -20.94 -13.15 -6.10
CA GLU A 167 -20.39 -12.34 -7.18
C GLU A 167 -21.41 -11.33 -7.71
N GLY A 168 -20.94 -10.23 -8.26
CA GLY A 168 -21.77 -9.19 -8.86
C GLY A 168 -20.99 -8.36 -9.87
N LEU A 169 -21.68 -7.98 -10.95
CA LEU A 169 -21.13 -7.10 -11.98
C LEU A 169 -20.89 -5.70 -11.40
N LEU A 170 -19.71 -5.14 -11.64
CA LEU A 170 -19.40 -3.75 -11.36
C LEU A 170 -19.82 -2.89 -12.56
N ALA A 171 -21.12 -2.59 -12.64
CA ALA A 171 -21.68 -1.83 -13.74
C ALA A 171 -21.03 -0.44 -13.85
N GLY A 172 -20.64 -0.06 -15.09
CA GLY A 172 -20.00 1.22 -15.38
C GLY A 172 -18.54 1.35 -14.93
N VAL A 173 -17.93 0.27 -14.44
CA VAL A 173 -16.50 0.26 -14.07
C VAL A 173 -15.70 -0.41 -15.17
N SER A 174 -14.71 0.31 -15.69
CA SER A 174 -13.73 -0.20 -16.66
C SER A 174 -12.34 0.31 -16.29
N GLY A 175 -11.29 -0.38 -16.75
CA GLY A 175 -9.91 0.03 -16.51
C GLY A 175 -9.36 -0.42 -15.14
N PRO A 176 -8.38 0.32 -14.59
CA PRO A 176 -7.79 -0.01 -13.30
C PRO A 176 -8.80 0.22 -12.16
N ALA A 177 -8.73 -0.65 -11.16
CA ALA A 177 -9.53 -0.54 -9.95
C ALA A 177 -8.71 -0.92 -8.72
N ALA A 178 -9.12 -0.42 -7.55
CA ALA A 178 -8.62 -0.86 -6.26
C ALA A 178 -9.78 -1.24 -5.34
N LEU A 179 -9.49 -2.08 -4.36
CA LEU A 179 -10.41 -2.44 -3.29
C LEU A 179 -9.89 -1.88 -1.97
N LEU A 180 -10.74 -1.18 -1.24
CA LEU A 180 -10.45 -0.76 0.13
C LEU A 180 -10.81 -1.87 1.13
N SER A 181 -10.30 -1.78 2.34
CA SER A 181 -10.52 -2.78 3.40
C SER A 181 -11.97 -2.90 3.86
N ASP A 182 -12.80 -1.86 3.65
CA ASP A 182 -14.25 -1.85 3.88
C ASP A 182 -15.05 -2.44 2.71
N GLY A 183 -14.34 -2.83 1.64
CA GLY A 183 -14.92 -3.38 0.43
C GLY A 183 -15.42 -2.35 -0.58
N ALA A 184 -15.19 -1.07 -0.37
CA ALA A 184 -15.43 -0.06 -1.38
C ALA A 184 -14.50 -0.24 -2.58
N VAL A 185 -14.99 0.09 -3.78
CA VAL A 185 -14.24 0.01 -5.04
C VAL A 185 -13.81 1.40 -5.45
N VAL A 186 -12.53 1.59 -5.73
CA VAL A 186 -11.96 2.80 -6.32
C VAL A 186 -11.71 2.56 -7.79
N PHE A 187 -12.16 3.45 -8.65
CA PHE A 187 -12.00 3.31 -10.11
C PHE A 187 -12.00 4.68 -10.77
N ILE A 188 -11.79 4.72 -12.08
CA ILE A 188 -11.85 5.93 -12.90
C ILE A 188 -13.14 5.94 -13.71
N ASP A 189 -13.83 7.07 -13.70
CA ASP A 189 -14.96 7.37 -14.55
C ASP A 189 -14.79 8.77 -15.14
N ALA A 190 -14.73 8.86 -16.47
CA ALA A 190 -14.55 10.11 -17.21
C ALA A 190 -13.39 11.00 -16.71
N ASN A 191 -12.26 10.42 -16.31
CA ASN A 191 -11.08 11.04 -15.71
C ASN A 191 -11.25 11.55 -14.26
N ASP A 192 -12.35 11.23 -13.59
CA ASP A 192 -12.51 11.44 -12.15
C ASP A 192 -12.17 10.16 -11.39
N VAL A 193 -11.62 10.32 -10.20
CA VAL A 193 -11.49 9.21 -9.25
C VAL A 193 -12.82 9.05 -8.52
N VAL A 194 -13.38 7.87 -8.59
CA VAL A 194 -14.66 7.50 -7.97
C VAL A 194 -14.44 6.44 -6.91
N VAL A 195 -15.04 6.61 -5.76
CA VAL A 195 -15.13 5.59 -4.70
C VAL A 195 -16.59 5.20 -4.53
N ARG A 196 -16.91 3.95 -4.86
CA ARG A 196 -18.24 3.36 -4.70
C ARG A 196 -18.22 2.42 -3.50
N ASP A 197 -19.07 2.69 -2.52
CA ASP A 197 -19.19 1.84 -1.33
C ASP A 197 -20.04 0.59 -1.56
N GLY A 198 -20.21 -0.23 -0.50
CA GLY A 198 -20.99 -1.47 -0.57
C GLY A 198 -22.49 -1.26 -0.78
N THR A 199 -23.02 -0.05 -0.59
CA THR A 199 -24.43 0.30 -0.85
C THR A 199 -24.64 0.82 -2.27
N GLY A 200 -23.55 1.08 -3.01
CA GLY A 200 -23.57 1.68 -4.35
C GLY A 200 -23.50 3.21 -4.34
N ALA A 201 -23.36 3.85 -3.17
CA ALA A 201 -23.16 5.28 -3.08
C ALA A 201 -21.78 5.67 -3.57
N GLU A 202 -21.70 6.74 -4.35
CA GLU A 202 -20.45 7.22 -4.98
C GLU A 202 -20.01 8.56 -4.41
N ARG A 203 -18.69 8.67 -4.22
CA ARG A 203 -17.99 9.92 -3.97
C ARG A 203 -16.99 10.12 -5.08
N ARG A 204 -16.81 11.36 -5.52
CA ARG A 204 -15.97 11.70 -6.67
C ARG A 204 -15.00 12.82 -6.33
N VAL A 205 -13.82 12.77 -6.92
CA VAL A 205 -12.87 13.87 -6.95
C VAL A 205 -12.34 14.04 -8.37
N ALA A 206 -12.36 15.28 -8.87
CA ALA A 206 -11.83 15.60 -10.18
C ALA A 206 -10.31 15.34 -10.19
N ALA A 207 -9.87 14.48 -11.07
CA ALA A 207 -8.46 14.15 -11.23
C ALA A 207 -7.90 14.69 -12.54
N GLY A 208 -8.69 14.67 -13.61
CA GLY A 208 -8.29 15.17 -14.94
C GLY A 208 -7.14 14.37 -15.56
N ILE A 209 -6.92 13.14 -15.12
CA ILE A 209 -5.80 12.28 -15.52
C ILE A 209 -6.29 10.91 -15.99
N ALA A 210 -5.57 10.33 -16.95
CA ALA A 210 -5.69 8.92 -17.27
C ALA A 210 -4.85 8.12 -16.26
N VAL A 211 -5.45 7.15 -15.59
CA VAL A 211 -4.80 6.34 -14.54
C VAL A 211 -4.34 5.00 -15.09
N ASP A 212 -3.10 4.64 -14.78
CA ASP A 212 -2.49 3.36 -15.14
C ASP A 212 -2.78 2.31 -14.06
N TYR A 213 -2.55 2.65 -12.80
CA TYR A 213 -2.81 1.73 -11.68
C TYR A 213 -3.02 2.46 -10.33
N PHE A 214 -3.53 1.68 -9.37
CA PHE A 214 -3.66 2.04 -7.97
C PHE A 214 -2.80 1.11 -7.12
N GLU A 215 -2.11 1.65 -6.11
CA GLU A 215 -1.37 0.89 -5.10
C GLU A 215 -1.76 1.40 -3.69
N HIS A 216 -1.73 0.53 -2.68
CA HIS A 216 -1.93 0.95 -1.30
C HIS A 216 -0.68 1.72 -0.82
N LEU A 217 -0.82 3.02 -0.57
CA LEU A 217 0.23 3.89 -0.09
C LEU A 217 0.40 3.80 1.43
N GLY A 218 -0.73 3.66 2.15
CA GLY A 218 -0.79 3.61 3.60
C GLY A 218 -2.22 3.51 4.08
N LYS A 219 -2.45 3.59 5.40
CA LYS A 219 -3.79 3.50 5.97
C LYS A 219 -4.68 4.66 5.50
N GLY A 220 -5.72 4.32 4.71
CA GLY A 220 -6.65 5.30 4.13
C GLY A 220 -6.07 6.11 2.97
N TRP A 221 -4.92 5.68 2.41
CA TRP A 221 -4.28 6.31 1.29
C TRP A 221 -4.03 5.33 0.15
N LEU A 222 -4.27 5.79 -1.08
CA LEU A 222 -3.89 5.09 -2.31
C LEU A 222 -2.92 5.95 -3.10
N ALA A 223 -1.91 5.33 -3.66
CA ALA A 223 -1.09 5.91 -4.73
C ALA A 223 -1.82 5.71 -6.05
N ILE A 224 -1.86 6.74 -6.87
CA ILE A 224 -2.44 6.75 -8.21
C ILE A 224 -1.35 7.18 -9.18
N ARG A 225 -1.06 6.35 -10.17
CA ARG A 225 -0.11 6.70 -11.23
C ARG A 225 -0.83 7.10 -12.50
N GLU A 226 -0.41 8.24 -13.04
CA GLU A 226 -0.85 8.71 -14.35
C GLU A 226 -0.20 7.91 -15.47
N ALA A 227 -1.01 7.52 -16.46
CA ALA A 227 -0.54 6.72 -17.58
C ALA A 227 0.38 7.51 -18.55
N ALA A 228 0.09 8.77 -18.82
CA ALA A 228 0.78 9.53 -19.87
C ALA A 228 2.08 10.18 -19.38
N GLY A 229 2.10 10.76 -18.18
CA GLY A 229 3.23 11.53 -17.65
C GLY A 229 3.98 10.83 -16.52
N GLY A 230 3.48 9.69 -16.05
CA GLY A 230 4.07 8.97 -14.92
C GLY A 230 3.95 9.70 -13.58
N ARG A 231 3.24 10.86 -13.54
CA ARG A 231 3.04 11.60 -12.29
C ARG A 231 2.36 10.74 -11.26
N LEU A 232 2.73 10.96 -10.01
CA LEU A 232 2.19 10.22 -8.88
C LEU A 232 1.28 11.11 -8.05
N PHE A 233 0.14 10.58 -7.66
CA PHE A 233 -0.82 11.25 -6.79
C PHE A 233 -1.11 10.38 -5.57
N ALA A 234 -1.39 11.03 -4.44
CA ALA A 234 -1.87 10.41 -3.22
C ALA A 234 -3.36 10.74 -3.04
N LEU A 235 -4.21 9.74 -3.10
CA LEU A 235 -5.63 9.85 -2.80
C LEU A 235 -5.85 9.52 -1.34
N ARG A 236 -6.40 10.45 -0.59
CA ARG A 236 -6.88 10.21 0.76
C ARG A 236 -8.37 9.91 0.74
N VAL A 237 -8.73 8.73 1.23
CA VAL A 237 -10.12 8.33 1.37
C VAL A 237 -10.55 8.53 2.81
N ARG A 238 -11.52 9.42 3.03
CA ARG A 238 -12.11 9.71 4.36
C ARG A 238 -13.59 9.34 4.35
N PRO A 239 -14.21 9.15 5.51
CA PRO A 239 -15.65 8.88 5.57
C PRO A 239 -16.50 9.98 4.93
N ASP A 240 -16.07 11.23 5.00
CA ASP A 240 -16.77 12.43 4.59
C ASP A 240 -16.31 13.00 3.24
N GLY A 241 -15.25 12.46 2.61
CA GLY A 241 -14.74 13.02 1.37
C GLY A 241 -13.53 12.31 0.78
N LEU A 242 -13.09 12.83 -0.35
CA LEU A 242 -11.89 12.42 -1.09
C LEU A 242 -11.00 13.63 -1.28
N ASP A 243 -9.72 13.48 -1.01
CA ASP A 243 -8.71 14.50 -1.31
C ASP A 243 -7.65 13.89 -2.22
N LEU A 244 -7.28 14.58 -3.27
CA LEU A 244 -6.24 14.17 -4.21
C LEU A 244 -5.08 15.18 -4.15
N TYR A 245 -3.87 14.69 -3.97
CA TYR A 245 -2.66 15.49 -3.87
C TYR A 245 -1.61 14.96 -4.82
N GLN A 246 -0.90 15.83 -5.50
CA GLN A 246 0.27 15.43 -6.26
C GLN A 246 1.42 15.13 -5.30
N VAL A 247 2.10 14.01 -5.51
CA VAL A 247 3.33 13.65 -4.80
C VAL A 247 4.50 14.29 -5.56
N PRO A 248 5.48 14.90 -4.88
CA PRO A 248 6.65 15.45 -5.54
C PRO A 248 7.38 14.40 -6.39
N GLU A 249 7.95 14.82 -7.50
CA GLU A 249 8.86 13.98 -8.28
C GLU A 249 10.22 13.95 -7.57
N VAL A 250 10.87 12.80 -7.57
CA VAL A 250 12.28 12.72 -7.15
C VAL A 250 13.10 13.31 -8.29
N GLU A 251 13.72 14.45 -8.06
CA GLU A 251 14.77 14.95 -8.99
C GLU A 251 15.90 13.91 -9.03
N GLN A 252 16.11 13.35 -10.21
CA GLN A 252 17.18 12.36 -10.46
C GLN A 252 18.52 13.06 -10.64
#